data_2a5a2da67147053be918ce1f626a23a1
#
_entry.id   2a5a2da67147053be918ce1f626a23a1
#
_cell.length_a   1.000
_cell.length_b   1.000
_cell.length_c   1.000
_cell.angle_alpha   90.00
_cell.angle_beta   90.00
_cell.angle_gamma   90.00
#
_symmetry.space_group_name_H-M   'P 1'
#
loop_
_entity.id
_entity.type
_entity.pdbx_description
1 polymer ?
#
loop_
_entity_poly.entity_id
_entity_poly.type
_entity_poly.pdbx_seq_one_letter_code
_entity_poly.pdbx_strand_id
1 'polypeptide(L)'
;SDGSFNDFIKEEYDEVLNEVVSKMKTLGKPFVIVLNTAYPKKEETIQMVEEMSLKYDESVYACNVINMEEADVDQIFTLALSEFEIETLTYKLPEILDVLGNDIKLKSDLNEIIMSKDLMARKVKDVSKITDKIKTLEDIEDASLDLDGGNVTINIIIKNDYVKTLINN
;
A
#
# COMPACT_ATOMS: atom_id res chain seq x y z
N SER A 1 18.27 10.47 9.80
CA SER A 1 19.21 11.47 9.28
C SER A 1 20.05 10.83 8.17
N ASP A 2 20.31 11.57 7.12
CA ASP A 2 21.19 11.17 6.00
C ASP A 2 22.69 11.23 6.33
N GLY A 3 23.04 11.37 7.61
CA GLY A 3 24.42 11.52 8.08
C GLY A 3 25.00 12.94 7.91
N SER A 4 24.22 13.90 7.40
CA SER A 4 24.68 15.29 7.22
C SER A 4 24.73 16.10 8.53
N PHE A 5 24.23 15.53 9.61
CA PHE A 5 24.22 16.14 10.93
C PHE A 5 25.03 15.31 11.93
N ASN A 6 26.17 15.82 12.36
CA ASN A 6 27.10 15.33 13.37
C ASN A 6 28.07 14.21 12.95
N ASP A 7 29.18 14.14 13.72
CA ASP A 7 30.30 13.22 13.57
C ASP A 7 30.00 11.74 13.89
N PHE A 8 28.72 11.30 13.86
CA PHE A 8 28.36 9.92 14.11
C PHE A 8 28.52 9.08 12.83
N ILE A 9 29.11 7.92 12.97
CA ILE A 9 29.35 6.97 11.90
C ILE A 9 28.00 6.34 11.51
N LYS A 10 27.77 6.11 10.21
CA LYS A 10 26.52 5.53 9.66
C LYS A 10 26.12 4.23 10.37
N GLU A 11 27.07 3.39 10.71
CA GLU A 11 26.89 2.13 11.41
C GLU A 11 26.22 2.28 12.79
N GLU A 12 26.60 3.32 13.55
CA GLU A 12 26.02 3.57 14.88
C GLU A 12 24.53 3.98 14.77
N TYR A 13 24.18 4.76 13.74
CA TYR A 13 22.78 5.08 13.47
C TYR A 13 21.95 3.85 13.07
N ASP A 14 22.54 2.96 12.29
CA ASP A 14 21.86 1.74 11.83
C ASP A 14 21.53 0.80 12.98
N GLU A 15 22.43 0.65 13.96
CA GLU A 15 22.17 -0.16 15.16
C GLU A 15 21.03 0.41 16.00
N VAL A 16 21.07 1.72 16.28
CA VAL A 16 20.02 2.40 17.06
C VAL A 16 18.67 2.33 16.33
N LEU A 17 18.65 2.55 15.01
CA LEU A 17 17.44 2.47 14.22
C LEU A 17 16.85 1.05 14.24
N ASN A 18 17.69 0.02 14.08
CA ASN A 18 17.26 -1.37 14.17
C ASN A 18 16.60 -1.69 15.52
N GLU A 19 17.19 -1.20 16.63
CA GLU A 19 16.64 -1.38 17.96
C GLU A 19 15.28 -0.67 18.13
N VAL A 20 15.18 0.58 17.68
CA VAL A 20 13.95 1.38 17.74
C VAL A 20 12.84 0.72 16.92
N VAL A 21 13.13 0.36 15.66
CA VAL A 21 12.14 -0.30 14.78
C VAL A 21 11.68 -1.63 15.39
N SER A 22 12.59 -2.43 15.95
CA SER A 22 12.25 -3.69 16.61
C SER A 22 11.31 -3.47 17.81
N LYS A 23 11.58 -2.44 18.63
CA LYS A 23 10.71 -2.07 19.74
C LYS A 23 9.33 -1.61 19.27
N MET A 24 9.28 -0.77 18.23
CA MET A 24 8.02 -0.29 17.66
C MET A 24 7.16 -1.45 17.13
N LYS A 25 7.78 -2.40 16.41
CA LYS A 25 7.10 -3.62 15.95
C LYS A 25 6.54 -4.44 17.11
N THR A 26 7.27 -4.55 18.21
CA THR A 26 6.81 -5.27 19.41
C THR A 26 5.58 -4.61 20.06
N LEU A 27 5.42 -3.29 19.90
CA LEU A 27 4.24 -2.57 20.40
C LEU A 27 2.97 -2.85 19.58
N GLY A 28 3.10 -3.42 18.37
CA GLY A 28 1.99 -3.74 17.49
C GLY A 28 1.17 -2.51 17.05
N LYS A 29 1.79 -1.33 17.02
CA LYS A 29 1.14 -0.10 16.56
C LYS A 29 1.70 0.32 15.21
N PRO A 30 0.87 0.83 14.29
CA PRO A 30 1.35 1.35 13.02
C PRO A 30 2.29 2.54 13.25
N PHE A 31 3.36 2.61 12.47
CA PHE A 31 4.31 3.71 12.50
C PHE A 31 4.93 3.93 11.12
N VAL A 32 5.50 5.10 10.92
CA VAL A 32 6.24 5.48 9.71
C VAL A 32 7.64 5.93 10.11
N ILE A 33 8.62 5.57 9.32
CA ILE A 33 9.99 6.04 9.51
C ILE A 33 10.15 7.34 8.72
N VAL A 34 10.49 8.44 9.40
CA VAL A 34 10.77 9.72 8.75
C VAL A 34 12.29 9.91 8.62
N LEU A 35 12.78 9.92 7.39
CA LEU A 35 14.18 10.23 7.06
C LEU A 35 14.33 11.74 6.92
N ASN A 36 14.94 12.38 7.95
CA ASN A 36 15.23 13.80 7.89
C ASN A 36 16.43 14.08 6.99
N THR A 37 16.20 14.84 5.91
CA THR A 37 17.23 15.22 4.95
C THR A 37 16.98 16.60 4.38
N ALA A 38 18.04 17.34 4.06
CA ALA A 38 17.95 18.62 3.36
C ALA A 38 17.54 18.45 1.87
N TYR A 39 17.68 17.25 1.32
CA TYR A 39 17.51 16.96 -0.11
C TYR A 39 16.59 15.76 -0.37
N PRO A 40 15.29 15.82 0.01
CA PRO A 40 14.38 14.66 -0.07
C PRO A 40 14.17 14.12 -1.49
N LYS A 41 14.38 14.95 -2.51
CA LYS A 41 14.18 14.57 -3.93
C LYS A 41 15.46 14.10 -4.64
N LYS A 42 16.61 14.03 -3.94
CA LYS A 42 17.84 13.50 -4.51
C LYS A 42 17.70 12.01 -4.78
N GLU A 43 18.29 11.55 -5.87
CA GLU A 43 18.27 10.14 -6.27
C GLU A 43 18.84 9.21 -5.18
N GLU A 44 19.94 9.62 -4.54
CA GLU A 44 20.54 8.91 -3.41
C GLU A 44 19.57 8.77 -2.22
N THR A 45 18.76 9.82 -1.95
CA THR A 45 17.75 9.80 -0.88
C THR A 45 16.59 8.87 -1.23
N ILE A 46 16.15 8.88 -2.50
CA ILE A 46 15.09 7.99 -2.98
C ILE A 46 15.53 6.53 -2.85
N GLN A 47 16.75 6.21 -3.28
CA GLN A 47 17.32 4.87 -3.13
C GLN A 47 17.39 4.44 -1.66
N MET A 48 17.84 5.35 -0.76
CA MET A 48 17.89 5.08 0.67
C MET A 48 16.49 4.81 1.26
N VAL A 49 15.46 5.54 0.85
CA VAL A 49 14.07 5.31 1.25
C VAL A 49 13.61 3.92 0.82
N GLU A 50 13.90 3.52 -0.43
CA GLU A 50 13.54 2.19 -0.96
C GLU A 50 14.25 1.07 -0.19
N GLU A 51 15.56 1.21 0.02
CA GLU A 51 16.36 0.24 0.79
C GLU A 51 15.84 0.07 2.21
N MET A 52 15.55 1.18 2.89
CA MET A 52 15.00 1.16 4.24
C MET A 52 13.61 0.55 4.29
N SER A 53 12.74 0.88 3.33
CA SER A 53 11.39 0.32 3.25
C SER A 53 11.42 -1.19 3.05
N LEU A 54 12.33 -1.68 2.19
CA LEU A 54 12.54 -3.12 1.99
C LEU A 54 13.13 -3.79 3.23
N LYS A 55 14.13 -3.16 3.87
CA LYS A 55 14.82 -3.71 5.04
C LYS A 55 13.88 -3.88 6.23
N TYR A 56 13.02 -2.89 6.46
CA TYR A 56 12.15 -2.85 7.63
C TYR A 56 10.73 -3.34 7.38
N ASP A 57 10.32 -3.50 6.11
CA ASP A 57 8.92 -3.78 5.73
C ASP A 57 7.94 -2.75 6.28
N GLU A 58 8.38 -1.47 6.35
CA GLU A 58 7.62 -0.34 6.86
C GLU A 58 7.70 0.84 5.89
N SER A 59 6.71 1.72 5.93
CA SER A 59 6.73 2.94 5.13
C SER A 59 7.82 3.90 5.62
N VAL A 60 8.60 4.42 4.67
CA VAL A 60 9.63 5.43 4.92
C VAL A 60 9.32 6.67 4.11
N TYR A 61 9.38 7.83 4.74
CA TYR A 61 9.17 9.13 4.11
C TYR A 61 10.38 10.05 4.33
N ALA A 62 10.93 10.61 3.24
CA ALA A 62 12.01 11.57 3.32
C ALA A 62 11.48 12.99 3.23
N CYS A 63 11.79 13.84 4.21
CA CYS A 63 11.46 15.25 4.19
C CYS A 63 12.51 16.09 4.94
N ASN A 64 12.46 17.39 4.73
CA ASN A 64 13.21 18.35 5.54
C ASN A 64 12.36 18.76 6.74
N VAL A 65 12.59 18.15 7.91
CA VAL A 65 11.77 18.36 9.11
C VAL A 65 11.78 19.83 9.57
N ILE A 66 12.85 20.58 9.30
CA ILE A 66 12.93 22.01 9.66
C ILE A 66 12.01 22.86 8.78
N ASN A 67 11.86 22.48 7.51
CA ASN A 67 11.05 23.18 6.52
C ASN A 67 9.88 22.30 6.07
N MET A 68 9.29 21.54 6.99
CA MET A 68 8.15 20.67 6.70
C MET A 68 6.93 21.48 6.30
N GLU A 69 6.31 21.11 5.18
CA GLU A 69 5.07 21.70 4.67
C GLU A 69 3.86 20.88 5.08
N GLU A 70 2.65 21.44 4.94
CA GLU A 70 1.39 20.75 5.23
C GLU A 70 1.26 19.45 4.42
N ALA A 71 1.69 19.48 3.16
CA ALA A 71 1.70 18.32 2.28
C ALA A 71 2.59 17.16 2.80
N ASP A 72 3.71 17.48 3.46
CA ASP A 72 4.57 16.45 4.09
C ASP A 72 3.85 15.78 5.25
N VAL A 73 3.14 16.59 6.06
CA VAL A 73 2.36 16.09 7.20
C VAL A 73 1.25 15.18 6.72
N ASP A 74 0.48 15.62 5.72
CA ASP A 74 -0.60 14.83 5.11
C ASP A 74 -0.08 13.50 4.55
N GLN A 75 1.09 13.54 3.90
CA GLN A 75 1.72 12.32 3.38
C GLN A 75 2.16 11.36 4.48
N ILE A 76 2.73 11.86 5.57
CA ILE A 76 3.11 11.04 6.74
C ILE A 76 1.87 10.38 7.36
N PHE A 77 0.77 11.12 7.51
CA PHE A 77 -0.50 10.56 8.01
C PHE A 77 -1.07 9.51 7.06
N THR A 78 -1.06 9.77 5.76
CA THR A 78 -1.50 8.80 4.75
C THR A 78 -0.69 7.50 4.84
N LEU A 79 0.62 7.61 4.95
CA LEU A 79 1.50 6.46 5.12
C LEU A 79 1.24 5.74 6.46
N ALA A 80 1.03 6.48 7.54
CA ALA A 80 0.71 5.88 8.84
C ALA A 80 -0.62 5.10 8.79
N LEU A 81 -1.64 5.64 8.12
CA LEU A 81 -2.90 4.93 7.89
C LEU A 81 -2.71 3.67 7.04
N SER A 82 -1.80 3.71 6.08
CA SER A 82 -1.50 2.56 5.22
C SER A 82 -0.81 1.40 5.95
N GLU A 83 -0.19 1.65 7.11
CA GLU A 83 0.46 0.64 7.95
C GLU A 83 -0.49 -0.07 8.93
N PHE A 84 -1.77 0.32 8.99
CA PHE A 84 -2.74 -0.40 9.82
C PHE A 84 -2.94 -1.83 9.33
N GLU A 85 -3.00 -2.76 10.27
CA GLU A 85 -3.37 -4.14 9.99
C GLU A 85 -4.84 -4.23 9.60
N ILE A 86 -5.14 -5.10 8.64
CA ILE A 86 -6.51 -5.39 8.23
C ILE A 86 -7.02 -6.63 8.94
N GLU A 87 -8.26 -6.57 9.44
CA GLU A 87 -8.96 -7.68 10.07
C GLU A 87 -9.71 -8.49 9.01
N THR A 88 -10.37 -7.79 8.09
CA THR A 88 -11.13 -8.42 7.00
C THR A 88 -10.87 -7.72 5.67
N LEU A 89 -10.79 -8.52 4.61
CA LEU A 89 -10.73 -8.04 3.23
C LEU A 89 -11.92 -8.61 2.45
N THR A 90 -12.81 -7.71 2.01
CA THR A 90 -14.02 -8.05 1.28
C THR A 90 -13.92 -7.55 -0.16
N TYR A 91 -14.34 -8.36 -1.11
CA TYR A 91 -14.44 -7.99 -2.52
C TYR A 91 -15.91 -7.82 -2.87
N LYS A 92 -16.31 -6.61 -3.28
CA LYS A 92 -17.66 -6.31 -3.74
C LYS A 92 -17.68 -6.33 -5.26
N LEU A 93 -18.20 -7.42 -5.80
CA LEU A 93 -18.37 -7.61 -7.24
C LEU A 93 -19.72 -7.02 -7.70
N PRO A 94 -19.83 -6.57 -8.95
CA PRO A 94 -21.12 -6.21 -9.54
C PRO A 94 -22.07 -7.40 -9.54
N GLU A 95 -23.34 -7.16 -9.17
CA GLU A 95 -24.39 -8.19 -9.07
C GLU A 95 -24.58 -9.00 -10.37
N ILE A 96 -24.30 -8.39 -11.51
CA ILE A 96 -24.40 -9.08 -12.81
C ILE A 96 -23.48 -10.31 -12.89
N LEU A 97 -22.32 -10.29 -12.23
CA LEU A 97 -21.42 -11.45 -12.20
C LEU A 97 -21.96 -12.60 -11.34
N ASP A 98 -22.86 -12.31 -10.40
CA ASP A 98 -23.49 -13.34 -9.58
C ASP A 98 -24.58 -14.07 -10.34
N VAL A 99 -25.29 -13.36 -11.24
CA VAL A 99 -26.39 -13.90 -12.05
C VAL A 99 -25.86 -14.73 -13.22
N LEU A 100 -24.72 -14.36 -13.77
CA LEU A 100 -24.09 -15.05 -14.88
C LEU A 100 -23.21 -16.20 -14.35
N GLY A 101 -23.21 -17.33 -15.03
CA GLY A 101 -22.51 -18.55 -14.61
C GLY A 101 -21.01 -18.37 -14.34
N ASN A 102 -20.39 -19.42 -13.82
CA ASN A 102 -18.97 -19.38 -13.43
C ASN A 102 -17.98 -19.39 -14.63
N ASP A 103 -18.47 -19.56 -15.84
CA ASP A 103 -17.65 -19.72 -17.06
C ASP A 103 -17.19 -18.37 -17.67
N ILE A 104 -17.41 -17.27 -16.96
CA ILE A 104 -16.98 -15.95 -17.41
C ILE A 104 -15.49 -15.76 -17.14
N LYS A 105 -14.73 -15.48 -18.21
CA LYS A 105 -13.28 -15.23 -18.13
C LYS A 105 -12.90 -14.22 -17.06
N LEU A 106 -13.59 -13.07 -17.01
CA LEU A 106 -13.34 -12.04 -16.00
C LEU A 106 -13.45 -12.56 -14.56
N LYS A 107 -14.42 -13.44 -14.29
CA LYS A 107 -14.61 -14.05 -12.95
C LYS A 107 -13.45 -14.99 -12.61
N SER A 108 -12.95 -15.74 -13.60
CA SER A 108 -11.76 -16.58 -13.45
C SER A 108 -10.51 -15.74 -13.17
N ASP A 109 -10.30 -14.68 -13.95
CA ASP A 109 -9.15 -13.80 -13.83
C ASP A 109 -9.14 -13.06 -12.46
N LEU A 110 -10.31 -12.59 -12.00
CA LEU A 110 -10.47 -12.00 -10.66
C LEU A 110 -10.18 -13.01 -9.55
N ASN A 111 -10.71 -14.24 -9.67
CA ASN A 111 -10.45 -15.29 -8.69
C ASN A 111 -8.96 -15.65 -8.62
N GLU A 112 -8.26 -15.68 -9.74
CA GLU A 112 -6.82 -15.92 -9.78
C GLU A 112 -6.06 -14.84 -9.00
N ILE A 113 -6.41 -13.56 -9.19
CA ILE A 113 -5.82 -12.45 -8.44
C ILE A 113 -6.14 -12.58 -6.94
N ILE A 114 -7.41 -12.79 -6.59
CA ILE A 114 -7.87 -12.87 -5.19
C ILE A 114 -7.23 -14.04 -4.44
N MET A 115 -7.03 -15.17 -5.11
CA MET A 115 -6.45 -16.38 -4.52
C MET A 115 -4.92 -16.44 -4.62
N SER A 116 -4.29 -15.43 -5.22
CA SER A 116 -2.83 -15.38 -5.36
C SER A 116 -2.17 -15.27 -4.00
N LYS A 117 -1.29 -16.23 -3.67
CA LYS A 117 -0.52 -16.22 -2.42
C LYS A 117 0.45 -15.04 -2.32
N ASP A 118 0.89 -14.52 -3.47
CA ASP A 118 1.82 -13.40 -3.55
C ASP A 118 1.16 -12.07 -3.20
N LEU A 119 -0.18 -12.05 -3.11
CA LEU A 119 -0.99 -10.87 -2.82
C LEU A 119 -1.73 -11.00 -1.47
N MET A 120 -1.17 -11.72 -0.51
CA MET A 120 -1.74 -11.76 0.84
C MET A 120 -1.58 -10.41 1.53
N ALA A 121 -2.67 -9.67 1.61
CA ALA A 121 -2.70 -8.38 2.30
C ALA A 121 -2.73 -8.60 3.82
N ARG A 122 -1.81 -7.97 4.53
CA ARG A 122 -1.79 -7.88 5.99
C ARG A 122 -2.06 -6.47 6.46
N LYS A 123 -1.60 -5.49 5.71
CA LYS A 123 -1.74 -4.06 5.96
C LYS A 123 -2.53 -3.40 4.84
N VAL A 124 -3.10 -2.24 5.10
CA VAL A 124 -3.82 -1.45 4.10
C VAL A 124 -2.97 -1.19 2.85
N LYS A 125 -1.66 -0.92 3.01
CA LYS A 125 -0.72 -0.73 1.88
C LYS A 125 -0.63 -1.93 0.93
N ASP A 126 -0.85 -3.14 1.43
CA ASP A 126 -0.80 -4.34 0.59
C ASP A 126 -2.04 -4.46 -0.30
N VAL A 127 -3.19 -3.93 0.17
CA VAL A 127 -4.44 -3.94 -0.59
C VAL A 127 -4.33 -3.08 -1.84
N SER A 128 -3.56 -1.99 -1.80
CA SER A 128 -3.31 -1.17 -2.99
C SER A 128 -2.68 -1.96 -4.14
N LYS A 129 -1.76 -2.89 -3.84
CA LYS A 129 -1.16 -3.77 -4.86
C LYS A 129 -2.20 -4.70 -5.50
N ILE A 130 -3.19 -5.15 -4.71
CA ILE A 130 -4.29 -5.98 -5.22
C ILE A 130 -5.19 -5.16 -6.13
N THR A 131 -5.59 -3.96 -5.71
CA THR A 131 -6.43 -3.08 -6.53
C THR A 131 -5.73 -2.68 -7.83
N ASP A 132 -4.44 -2.36 -7.78
CA ASP A 132 -3.65 -2.02 -8.97
C ASP A 132 -3.64 -3.21 -9.95
N LYS A 133 -3.47 -4.43 -9.46
CA LYS A 133 -3.50 -5.62 -10.30
C LYS A 133 -4.90 -5.89 -10.88
N ILE A 134 -5.96 -5.68 -10.11
CA ILE A 134 -7.35 -5.78 -10.60
C ILE A 134 -7.59 -4.75 -11.72
N LYS A 135 -7.11 -3.53 -11.57
CA LYS A 135 -7.23 -2.47 -12.59
C LYS A 135 -6.51 -2.78 -13.90
N THR A 136 -5.56 -3.71 -13.92
CA THR A 136 -4.92 -4.15 -15.18
C THR A 136 -5.82 -5.02 -16.06
N LEU A 137 -6.90 -5.56 -15.52
CA LEU A 137 -7.85 -6.37 -16.32
C LEU A 137 -8.61 -5.48 -17.29
N GLU A 138 -8.71 -5.92 -18.55
CA GLU A 138 -9.25 -5.14 -19.67
C GLU A 138 -10.70 -4.69 -19.43
N ASP A 139 -11.51 -5.51 -18.77
CA ASP A 139 -12.93 -5.31 -18.59
C ASP A 139 -13.27 -4.52 -17.30
N ILE A 140 -12.26 -4.18 -16.50
CA ILE A 140 -12.43 -3.39 -15.28
C ILE A 140 -12.34 -1.90 -15.61
N GLU A 141 -13.29 -1.13 -15.09
CA GLU A 141 -13.29 0.34 -15.16
C GLU A 141 -12.53 0.93 -13.97
N ASP A 142 -12.81 0.44 -12.75
CA ASP A 142 -12.14 0.88 -11.54
C ASP A 142 -12.19 -0.21 -10.44
N ALA A 143 -11.26 -0.09 -9.49
CA ALA A 143 -11.24 -0.82 -8.23
C ALA A 143 -10.86 0.16 -7.12
N SER A 144 -11.80 0.52 -6.26
CA SER A 144 -11.61 1.49 -5.19
C SER A 144 -11.68 0.84 -3.82
N LEU A 145 -11.01 1.46 -2.84
CA LEU A 145 -10.95 1.00 -1.47
C LEU A 145 -11.95 1.78 -0.61
N ASP A 146 -12.65 1.05 0.24
CA ASP A 146 -13.44 1.57 1.34
C ASP A 146 -12.90 1.01 2.65
N LEU A 147 -12.58 1.90 3.60
CA LEU A 147 -11.93 1.58 4.86
C LEU A 147 -12.89 1.90 6.01
N ASP A 148 -13.25 0.89 6.80
CA ASP A 148 -14.04 1.05 8.01
C ASP A 148 -13.37 0.31 9.17
N GLY A 149 -12.61 1.04 9.97
CA GLY A 149 -11.78 0.46 11.03
C GLY A 149 -10.74 -0.50 10.45
N GLY A 150 -10.71 -1.76 10.91
CA GLY A 150 -9.85 -2.83 10.37
C GLY A 150 -10.46 -3.55 9.15
N ASN A 151 -11.65 -3.14 8.70
CA ASN A 151 -12.32 -3.78 7.57
C ASN A 151 -12.02 -3.03 6.28
N VAL A 152 -11.57 -3.75 5.27
CA VAL A 152 -11.30 -3.18 3.94
C VAL A 152 -12.22 -3.83 2.92
N THR A 153 -12.90 -2.99 2.15
CA THR A 153 -13.73 -3.43 1.03
C THR A 153 -13.14 -2.93 -0.28
N ILE A 154 -12.85 -3.83 -1.22
CA ILE A 154 -12.50 -3.50 -2.59
C ILE A 154 -13.79 -3.48 -3.42
N ASN A 155 -14.22 -2.28 -3.85
CA ASN A 155 -15.35 -2.10 -4.74
C ASN A 155 -14.86 -2.18 -6.18
N ILE A 156 -15.34 -3.16 -6.95
CA ILE A 156 -14.94 -3.42 -8.34
C ILE A 156 -16.03 -2.95 -9.29
N ILE A 157 -15.65 -2.10 -10.24
CA ILE A 157 -16.55 -1.55 -11.27
C ILE A 157 -16.13 -2.11 -12.63
N ILE A 158 -17.09 -2.69 -13.34
CA ILE A 158 -16.89 -3.26 -14.68
C ILE A 158 -17.30 -2.24 -15.75
N LYS A 159 -16.59 -2.22 -16.87
CA LYS A 159 -16.90 -1.37 -18.02
C LYS A 159 -18.31 -1.65 -18.57
N ASN A 160 -19.07 -0.58 -18.83
CA ASN A 160 -20.44 -0.69 -19.34
C ASN A 160 -20.55 -1.48 -20.65
N ASP A 161 -19.56 -1.38 -21.54
CA ASP A 161 -19.58 -2.09 -22.83
C ASP A 161 -19.39 -3.60 -22.64
N TYR A 162 -18.60 -4.02 -21.64
CA TYR A 162 -18.48 -5.42 -21.26
C TYR A 162 -19.82 -5.95 -20.71
N VAL A 163 -20.49 -5.18 -19.84
CA VAL A 163 -21.81 -5.52 -19.31
C VAL A 163 -22.82 -5.75 -20.44
N LYS A 164 -22.86 -4.88 -21.47
CA LYS A 164 -23.72 -5.06 -22.65
C LYS A 164 -23.40 -6.34 -23.40
N THR A 165 -22.14 -6.69 -23.54
CA THR A 165 -21.70 -7.93 -24.19
C THR A 165 -22.21 -9.17 -23.43
N LEU A 166 -22.16 -9.13 -22.10
CA LEU A 166 -22.63 -10.22 -21.23
C LEU A 166 -24.16 -10.45 -21.31
N ILE A 167 -24.94 -9.37 -21.49
CA ILE A 167 -26.40 -9.44 -21.54
C ILE A 167 -26.88 -9.95 -22.91
N ASN A 168 -26.10 -9.74 -23.97
CA ASN A 168 -26.50 -10.08 -25.35
C ASN A 168 -26.02 -11.48 -25.78
N ASN A 169 -25.32 -12.21 -24.95
CA ASN A 169 -24.91 -13.60 -25.15
C ASN A 169 -25.73 -14.56 -24.26
#